data_a2317bdc0429b6a03cbeee2e0bcbe5bc
#
_entry.id   a2317bdc0429b6a03cbeee2e0bcbe5bc
#
_cell.length_a   1.000
_cell.length_b   1.000
_cell.length_c   1.000
_cell.angle_alpha   90.00
_cell.angle_beta   90.00
_cell.angle_gamma   90.00
#
_symmetry.space_group_name_H-M   'P 1'
#
loop_
_entity.id
_entity.type
_entity.pdbx_description
1 polymer ?
#
loop_
_entity_poly.entity_id
_entity_poly.type
_entity_poly.pdbx_seq_one_letter_code
_entity_poly.pdbx_strand_id
1 'polypeptide(L)'
;MSSVNKIEIEKFSNMADEWWDPHGKFKPLHKFNPIRIKYIKENIIRQFKIKNKNKPLSGINILDIGCGGGLLSEPMCRLGANVTGIDASIKNIKISKLHAKKDKLKINYIFTRSFQYFKLKTFCINFQQVNFFQIIIL
;
A
#
# COMPACT_ATOMS: atom_id res chain seq x y z
N MET A 1 7.67 10.84 26.68
CA MET A 1 6.91 9.65 26.25
C MET A 1 6.66 8.75 27.45
N SER A 2 5.40 8.36 27.68
CA SER A 2 5.09 7.38 28.72
C SER A 2 5.63 5.99 28.34
N SER A 3 5.93 5.15 29.33
CA SER A 3 6.38 3.75 29.13
C SER A 3 5.37 2.93 28.31
N VAL A 4 4.09 3.23 28.42
CA VAL A 4 2.99 2.61 27.66
C VAL A 4 3.14 2.81 26.16
N ASN A 5 3.54 4.02 25.74
CA ASN A 5 3.77 4.31 24.30
C ASN A 5 4.96 3.54 23.72
N LYS A 6 6.00 3.32 24.51
CA LYS A 6 7.19 2.56 24.05
C LYS A 6 6.84 1.08 23.81
N ILE A 7 6.12 0.45 24.73
CA ILE A 7 5.69 -0.95 24.63
C ILE A 7 4.75 -1.13 23.43
N GLU A 8 3.82 -0.20 23.22
CA GLU A 8 2.91 -0.25 22.06
C GLU A 8 3.68 -0.11 20.74
N ILE A 9 4.63 0.82 20.65
CA ILE A 9 5.47 1.01 19.46
C ILE A 9 6.29 -0.24 19.17
N GLU A 10 6.91 -0.84 20.18
CA GLU A 10 7.70 -2.08 20.02
C GLU A 10 6.82 -3.25 19.54
N LYS A 11 5.64 -3.42 20.12
CA LYS A 11 4.67 -4.42 19.69
C LYS A 11 4.30 -4.27 18.21
N PHE A 12 3.97 -3.05 17.76
CA PHE A 12 3.61 -2.82 16.36
C PHE A 12 4.82 -2.92 15.42
N SER A 13 6.02 -2.57 15.88
CA SER A 13 7.24 -2.77 15.09
C SER A 13 7.51 -4.25 14.85
N ASN A 14 7.38 -5.11 15.88
CA ASN A 14 7.52 -6.56 15.72
C ASN A 14 6.49 -7.13 14.75
N MET A 15 5.24 -6.62 14.78
CA MET A 15 4.21 -7.01 13.83
C MET A 15 4.50 -6.51 12.40
N ALA A 16 5.12 -5.35 12.25
CA ALA A 16 5.57 -4.85 10.95
C ALA A 16 6.65 -5.77 10.38
N ASP A 17 7.62 -6.18 11.18
CA ASP A 17 8.66 -7.13 10.76
C ASP A 17 8.05 -8.46 10.32
N GLU A 18 7.00 -8.94 11.00
CA GLU A 18 6.25 -10.14 10.64
C GLU A 18 5.52 -10.00 9.29
N TRP A 19 4.88 -8.85 9.03
CA TRP A 19 4.24 -8.55 7.75
C TRP A 19 5.23 -8.55 6.59
N TRP A 20 6.44 -8.05 6.84
CA TRP A 20 7.47 -7.87 5.83
C TRP A 20 8.48 -9.03 5.75
N ASP A 21 8.30 -10.08 6.56
CA ASP A 21 9.07 -11.32 6.44
C ASP A 21 8.60 -12.15 5.23
N PRO A 22 9.41 -12.29 4.16
CA PRO A 22 9.04 -13.04 2.97
C PRO A 22 8.98 -14.56 3.21
N HIS A 23 9.46 -15.03 4.35
CA HIS A 23 9.46 -16.45 4.73
C HIS A 23 8.41 -16.78 5.79
N GLY A 24 7.78 -15.76 6.39
CA GLY A 24 6.78 -15.86 7.44
C GLY A 24 5.39 -16.21 6.94
N LYS A 25 4.40 -15.93 7.77
CA LYS A 25 2.98 -16.24 7.49
C LYS A 25 2.41 -15.51 6.28
N PHE A 26 3.00 -14.39 5.85
CA PHE A 26 2.60 -13.62 4.67
C PHE A 26 3.39 -14.01 3.39
N LYS A 27 4.17 -15.07 3.44
CA LYS A 27 4.94 -15.60 2.28
C LYS A 27 4.13 -15.69 0.98
N PRO A 28 2.86 -16.16 0.95
CA PRO A 28 2.08 -16.18 -0.29
C PRO A 28 1.90 -14.81 -0.91
N LEU A 29 1.66 -13.77 -0.09
CA LEU A 29 1.53 -12.39 -0.56
C LEU A 29 2.85 -11.87 -1.14
N HIS A 30 3.99 -12.16 -0.49
CA HIS A 30 5.31 -11.78 -0.99
C HIS A 30 5.64 -12.44 -2.32
N LYS A 31 5.30 -13.72 -2.50
CA LYS A 31 5.51 -14.41 -3.79
C LYS A 31 4.68 -13.81 -4.92
N PHE A 32 3.46 -13.40 -4.63
CA PHE A 32 2.54 -12.86 -5.63
C PHE A 32 2.77 -11.37 -5.92
N ASN A 33 3.32 -10.64 -4.96
CA ASN A 33 3.44 -9.18 -5.03
C ASN A 33 4.23 -8.66 -6.25
N PRO A 34 5.38 -9.25 -6.65
CA PRO A 34 6.11 -8.78 -7.83
C PRO A 34 5.29 -8.84 -9.12
N ILE A 35 4.49 -9.88 -9.30
CA ILE A 35 3.60 -10.04 -10.46
C ILE A 35 2.52 -8.96 -10.42
N ARG A 36 1.93 -8.72 -9.27
CA ARG A 36 0.90 -7.70 -9.05
C ARG A 36 1.43 -6.31 -9.33
N ILE A 37 2.60 -5.97 -8.79
CA ILE A 37 3.27 -4.68 -8.99
C ILE A 37 3.56 -4.45 -10.48
N LYS A 38 4.13 -5.45 -11.16
CA LYS A 38 4.43 -5.39 -12.59
C LYS A 38 3.17 -5.14 -13.41
N TYR A 39 2.11 -5.90 -13.17
CA TYR A 39 0.85 -5.77 -13.87
C TYR A 39 0.23 -4.38 -13.71
N ILE A 40 0.16 -3.87 -12.48
CA ILE A 40 -0.40 -2.55 -12.18
C ILE A 40 0.43 -1.46 -12.86
N LYS A 41 1.74 -1.49 -12.69
CA LYS A 41 2.68 -0.55 -13.31
C LYS A 41 2.52 -0.51 -14.84
N GLU A 42 2.52 -1.66 -15.50
CA GLU A 42 2.41 -1.74 -16.96
C GLU A 42 1.07 -1.22 -17.48
N ASN A 43 -0.04 -1.51 -16.77
CA ASN A 43 -1.35 -0.98 -17.12
C ASN A 43 -1.41 0.54 -16.99
N ILE A 44 -0.87 1.10 -15.91
CA ILE A 44 -0.81 2.56 -15.71
C ILE A 44 0.04 3.21 -16.79
N ILE A 45 1.24 2.68 -17.05
CA ILE A 45 2.14 3.21 -18.07
C ILE A 45 1.46 3.24 -19.44
N ARG A 46 0.78 2.15 -19.82
CA ARG A 46 0.05 2.04 -21.08
C ARG A 46 -1.11 3.01 -21.15
N GLN A 47 -1.93 3.07 -20.10
CA GLN A 47 -3.13 3.92 -20.06
C GLN A 47 -2.80 5.40 -20.15
N PHE A 48 -1.79 5.85 -19.42
CA PHE A 48 -1.39 7.26 -19.35
C PHE A 48 -0.25 7.60 -20.31
N LYS A 49 0.19 6.67 -21.16
CA LYS A 49 1.27 6.86 -22.16
C LYS A 49 2.56 7.42 -21.52
N ILE A 50 2.91 6.91 -20.36
CA ILE A 50 4.04 7.40 -19.56
C ILE A 50 5.36 7.07 -20.24
N LYS A 51 6.25 8.06 -20.35
CA LYS A 51 7.59 7.90 -20.94
C LYS A 51 8.73 7.88 -19.91
N ASN A 52 8.47 8.35 -18.69
CA ASN A 52 9.48 8.38 -17.64
C ASN A 52 9.82 6.97 -17.14
N LYS A 53 11.08 6.55 -17.31
CA LYS A 53 11.53 5.21 -16.91
C LYS A 53 12.02 5.14 -15.45
N ASN A 54 12.50 6.24 -14.88
CA ASN A 54 13.08 6.24 -13.53
C ASN A 54 12.00 6.27 -12.43
N LYS A 55 11.01 7.12 -12.58
CA LYS A 55 9.86 7.25 -11.69
C LYS A 55 8.57 7.15 -12.52
N PRO A 56 8.23 5.93 -12.99
CA PRO A 56 7.17 5.76 -13.99
C PRO A 56 5.78 6.13 -13.48
N LEU A 57 5.57 6.17 -12.17
CA LEU A 57 4.29 6.55 -11.57
C LEU A 57 4.29 7.97 -10.99
N SER A 58 5.28 8.79 -11.33
CA SER A 58 5.33 10.19 -10.88
C SER A 58 4.10 10.97 -11.35
N GLY A 59 3.43 11.66 -10.41
CA GLY A 59 2.19 12.40 -10.67
C GLY A 59 0.91 11.54 -10.70
N ILE A 60 1.03 10.23 -10.55
CA ILE A 60 -0.13 9.33 -10.45
C ILE A 60 -0.60 9.24 -9.00
N ASN A 61 -1.90 9.45 -8.77
CA ASN A 61 -2.53 9.28 -7.47
C ASN A 61 -3.15 7.87 -7.39
N ILE A 62 -2.76 7.11 -6.38
CA ILE A 62 -3.23 5.73 -6.17
C ILE A 62 -3.93 5.63 -4.82
N LEU A 63 -5.11 5.01 -4.81
CA LEU A 63 -5.80 4.58 -3.61
C LEU A 63 -5.71 3.06 -3.49
N ASP A 64 -5.02 2.59 -2.45
CA ASP A 64 -4.88 1.17 -2.10
C ASP A 64 -5.91 0.81 -1.04
N ILE A 65 -6.95 0.07 -1.42
CA ILE A 65 -8.07 -0.31 -0.56
C ILE A 65 -7.79 -1.67 0.08
N GLY A 66 -7.79 -1.71 1.41
CA GLY A 66 -7.36 -2.89 2.17
C GLY A 66 -5.83 -3.02 2.15
N CYS A 67 -5.13 -1.91 2.40
CA CYS A 67 -3.68 -1.83 2.24
C CYS A 67 -2.88 -2.73 3.19
N GLY A 68 -3.49 -3.24 4.26
CA GLY A 68 -2.83 -4.12 5.24
C GLY A 68 -1.56 -3.49 5.81
N GLY A 69 -0.48 -4.24 5.80
CA GLY A 69 0.85 -3.76 6.24
C GLY A 69 1.61 -2.92 5.23
N GLY A 70 1.01 -2.57 4.08
CA GLY A 70 1.61 -1.69 3.08
C GLY A 70 2.39 -2.38 1.97
N LEU A 71 2.27 -3.71 1.83
CA LEU A 71 3.05 -4.50 0.85
C LEU A 71 2.89 -4.04 -0.60
N LEU A 72 1.76 -3.42 -0.96
CA LEU A 72 1.54 -2.85 -2.28
C LEU A 72 1.74 -1.33 -2.29
N SER A 73 1.26 -0.64 -1.27
CA SER A 73 1.38 0.81 -1.16
C SER A 73 2.83 1.30 -1.27
N GLU A 74 3.76 0.63 -0.59
CA GLU A 74 5.16 1.05 -0.58
C GLU A 74 5.87 0.90 -1.92
N PRO A 75 5.78 -0.23 -2.65
CA PRO A 75 6.33 -0.33 -3.99
C PRO A 75 5.77 0.70 -4.97
N MET A 76 4.46 1.01 -4.89
CA MET A 76 3.85 2.05 -5.71
C MET A 76 4.44 3.43 -5.40
N CYS A 77 4.65 3.74 -4.12
CA CYS A 77 5.30 4.97 -3.68
C CYS A 77 6.75 5.04 -4.18
N ARG A 78 7.51 3.94 -4.09
CA ARG A 78 8.89 3.88 -4.62
C ARG A 78 8.96 4.10 -6.13
N LEU A 79 7.93 3.71 -6.87
CA LEU A 79 7.79 3.98 -8.32
C LEU A 79 7.38 5.43 -8.63
N GLY A 80 7.14 6.26 -7.61
CA GLY A 80 6.85 7.69 -7.73
C GLY A 80 5.40 8.10 -7.53
N ALA A 81 4.48 7.17 -7.31
CA ALA A 81 3.07 7.48 -7.10
C ALA A 81 2.82 8.24 -5.78
N ASN A 82 1.78 9.07 -5.78
CA ASN A 82 1.19 9.61 -4.57
C ASN A 82 0.18 8.59 -4.03
N VAL A 83 0.54 7.89 -2.96
CA VAL A 83 -0.27 6.77 -2.47
C VAL A 83 -1.06 7.15 -1.23
N THR A 84 -2.34 6.81 -1.25
CA THR A 84 -3.21 6.75 -0.07
C THR A 84 -3.59 5.29 0.16
N GLY A 85 -3.23 4.76 1.32
CA GLY A 85 -3.63 3.42 1.75
C GLY A 85 -4.74 3.50 2.79
N ILE A 86 -5.81 2.73 2.60
CA ILE A 86 -6.90 2.65 3.56
C ILE A 86 -7.12 1.21 4.02
N ASP A 87 -7.44 1.05 5.30
CA ASP A 87 -7.75 -0.26 5.88
C ASP A 87 -8.77 -0.12 7.01
N ALA A 88 -9.60 -1.15 7.20
CA ALA A 88 -10.59 -1.22 8.27
C ALA A 88 -10.00 -1.71 9.61
N SER A 89 -8.72 -2.06 9.64
CA SER A 89 -7.97 -2.42 10.83
C SER A 89 -7.04 -1.30 11.25
N ILE A 90 -7.32 -0.70 12.40
CA ILE A 90 -6.43 0.32 12.99
C ILE A 90 -5.03 -0.26 13.26
N LYS A 91 -4.95 -1.55 13.57
CA LYS A 91 -3.71 -2.29 13.78
C LYS A 91 -2.85 -2.30 12.50
N ASN A 92 -3.46 -2.64 11.35
CA ASN A 92 -2.77 -2.64 10.06
C ASN A 92 -2.27 -1.25 9.69
N ILE A 93 -3.07 -0.20 9.93
CA ILE A 93 -2.67 1.19 9.69
C ILE A 93 -1.48 1.59 10.56
N LYS A 94 -1.45 1.20 11.83
CA LYS A 94 -0.30 1.44 12.71
C LYS A 94 0.96 0.74 12.20
N ILE A 95 0.85 -0.50 11.77
CA ILE A 95 1.93 -1.30 11.18
C ILE A 95 2.49 -0.63 9.91
N SER A 96 1.61 -0.31 8.97
CA SER A 96 2.01 0.30 7.70
C SER A 96 2.69 1.65 7.87
N LYS A 97 2.18 2.50 8.78
CA LYS A 97 2.81 3.79 9.13
C LYS A 97 4.21 3.61 9.70
N LEU A 98 4.41 2.66 10.61
CA LEU A 98 5.72 2.39 11.22
C LEU A 98 6.73 1.91 10.18
N HIS A 99 6.34 0.98 9.31
CA HIS A 99 7.23 0.44 8.28
C HIS A 99 7.59 1.52 7.25
N ALA A 100 6.62 2.27 6.73
CA ALA A 100 6.87 3.36 5.79
C ALA A 100 7.78 4.45 6.38
N LYS A 101 7.63 4.78 7.67
CA LYS A 101 8.51 5.73 8.37
C LYS A 101 9.96 5.24 8.45
N LYS A 102 10.18 3.94 8.71
CA LYS A 102 11.51 3.31 8.73
C LYS A 102 12.23 3.51 7.40
N ASP A 103 11.51 3.35 6.29
CA ASP A 103 12.03 3.50 4.92
C ASP A 103 11.88 4.94 4.37
N LYS A 104 11.49 5.90 5.22
CA LYS A 104 11.31 7.32 4.86
C LYS A 104 10.35 7.56 3.69
N LEU A 105 9.35 6.69 3.52
CA LEU A 105 8.33 6.80 2.50
C LEU A 105 7.21 7.72 2.96
N LYS A 106 6.72 8.56 2.05
CA LYS A 106 5.58 9.47 2.29
C LYS A 106 4.31 8.85 1.71
N ILE A 107 3.57 8.12 2.54
CA ILE A 107 2.31 7.48 2.19
C ILE A 107 1.25 7.96 3.17
N ASN A 108 0.07 8.31 2.65
CA ASN A 108 -1.06 8.70 3.48
C ASN A 108 -1.87 7.45 3.88
N TYR A 109 -1.66 6.93 5.09
CA TYR A 109 -2.41 5.79 5.61
C TYR A 109 -3.57 6.25 6.49
N ILE A 110 -4.79 5.78 6.15
CA ILE A 110 -6.04 6.19 6.81
C ILE A 110 -6.81 4.96 7.29
N PHE A 111 -7.14 4.95 8.58
CA PHE A 111 -8.12 4.02 9.11
C PHE A 111 -9.53 4.45 8.71
N THR A 112 -10.27 3.57 8.04
CA THR A 112 -11.69 3.80 7.73
C THR A 112 -12.43 2.49 7.52
N ARG A 113 -13.67 2.44 7.99
CA ARG A 113 -14.61 1.34 7.73
C ARG A 113 -15.62 1.68 6.62
N SER A 114 -15.56 2.89 6.08
CA SER A 114 -16.48 3.38 5.06
C SER A 114 -15.72 3.94 3.87
N PHE A 115 -16.08 3.49 2.68
CA PHE A 115 -15.54 3.98 1.41
C PHE A 115 -16.31 5.18 0.85
N GLN A 116 -17.41 5.61 1.50
CA GLN A 116 -18.33 6.64 0.99
C GLN A 116 -17.71 8.05 0.93
N TYR A 117 -16.60 8.27 1.62
CA TYR A 117 -15.94 9.59 1.64
C TYR A 117 -15.04 9.86 0.44
N PHE A 118 -14.74 8.85 -0.35
CA PHE A 118 -13.93 9.02 -1.54
C PHE A 118 -14.85 9.27 -2.74
N LYS A 119 -15.03 10.56 -3.14
CA LYS A 119 -15.66 10.92 -4.42
C LYS A 119 -14.78 10.39 -5.54
N LEU A 120 -15.11 9.20 -6.00
CA LEU A 120 -14.35 8.47 -6.99
C LEU A 120 -14.72 8.97 -8.40
N LYS A 121 -13.91 9.86 -8.96
CA LYS A 121 -13.73 9.87 -10.41
C LYS A 121 -12.70 8.78 -10.69
N THR A 122 -13.17 7.60 -11.06
CA THR A 122 -12.37 6.39 -10.86
C THR A 122 -12.08 5.70 -12.17
N PHE A 123 -10.81 5.44 -12.44
CA PHE A 123 -10.41 4.33 -13.27
C PHE A 123 -10.06 3.16 -12.35
N CYS A 124 -10.97 2.18 -12.24
CA CYS A 124 -10.71 0.94 -11.52
C CYS A 124 -9.90 0.00 -12.39
N ILE A 125 -8.70 -0.40 -11.93
CA ILE A 125 -8.07 -1.61 -12.43
C ILE A 125 -8.75 -2.76 -11.69
N ASN A 126 -9.79 -3.34 -12.34
CA ASN A 126 -10.49 -4.49 -11.81
C ASN A 126 -9.62 -5.74 -11.98
N PHE A 127 -9.11 -6.28 -10.88
CA PHE A 127 -8.61 -7.65 -10.81
C PHE A 127 -9.80 -8.59 -10.57
N GLN A 128 -10.47 -9.02 -11.63
CA GLN A 128 -11.61 -9.96 -11.52
C GLN A 128 -11.24 -11.35 -11.00
N GLN A 129 -9.98 -11.64 -10.76
CA GLN A 129 -9.54 -12.98 -10.34
C GLN A 129 -8.84 -13.08 -8.99
N VAL A 130 -8.68 -11.97 -8.25
CA VAL A 130 -8.07 -12.03 -6.91
C VAL A 130 -8.92 -11.23 -5.93
N ASN A 131 -9.70 -11.93 -5.14
CA ASN A 131 -10.76 -11.42 -4.26
C ASN A 131 -10.31 -10.54 -3.08
N PHE A 132 -9.15 -9.87 -3.10
CA PHE A 132 -8.67 -9.21 -1.88
C PHE A 132 -8.18 -7.77 -1.99
N PHE A 133 -8.01 -7.18 -3.18
CA PHE A 133 -7.46 -5.81 -3.24
C PHE A 133 -8.06 -5.02 -4.42
N GLN A 134 -8.60 -3.86 -4.13
CA GLN A 134 -8.99 -2.88 -5.14
C GLN A 134 -7.99 -1.72 -5.14
N ILE A 135 -7.33 -1.50 -6.28
CA ILE A 135 -6.58 -0.28 -6.54
C ILE A 135 -7.42 0.62 -7.38
N ILE A 136 -7.54 1.85 -6.92
CA ILE A 136 -8.22 2.91 -7.62
C ILE A 136 -7.18 3.98 -7.96
N ILE A 137 -7.13 4.37 -9.22
CA ILE A 137 -6.32 5.51 -9.67
C ILE A 137 -7.23 6.73 -9.66
N LEU A 138 -6.82 7.75 -8.95
CA LEU A 138 -7.55 9.00 -8.75
C LEU A 138 -7.16 10.03 -9.79
#